data_3f4a8e76a3d0e64da1e0761bbaa04173
#
_entry.id   3f4a8e76a3d0e64da1e0761bbaa04173
#
_cell.length_a   1.000
_cell.length_b   1.000
_cell.length_c   1.000
_cell.angle_alpha   90.00
_cell.angle_beta   90.00
_cell.angle_gamma   90.00
#
_symmetry.space_group_name_H-M   'P 1'
#
loop_
_entity.id
_entity.type
_entity.pdbx_description
1 polymer ?
#
loop_
_entity_poly.entity_id
_entity_poly.type
_entity_poly.pdbx_seq_one_letter_code
_entity_poly.pdbx_strand_id
1 'polypeptide(L)'
;AYVFAVTNELKSKARARGEDIIDFGMGNPDQPTPEHIVEKLVEAARRKDTHRYSTSRGIPRLRKAISNWYKNRFDVDIDPETEAIVTIGSKEGLANLAQAIVGAGDTVLVPNPAYPIHPYGFVIAGADIQHVPCGPEDDFLSELERSIKNTWPKPKMLVLNYPSNPTTECVELEFFEKVIKIAKEHEIWVVQDLAYADIVFDGYVAPSIMQVKGAKDIAVEFFSLSKSYNMPGWRVGFMVGNPILVKALAKIKSYLDYGMFTPIQVAAIEALEGDQTCVHEISNMYQDRRNVLC
;
A
#
# COMPACT_ATOMS: atom_id res chain seq x y z
N ALA A 1 16.20 12.40 13.59
CA ALA A 1 16.40 10.93 13.58
C ALA A 1 15.07 10.25 13.34
N TYR A 2 15.08 9.13 12.63
CA TYR A 2 13.88 8.33 12.41
C TYR A 2 13.35 7.77 13.74
N VAL A 3 12.11 8.10 14.10
CA VAL A 3 11.55 7.86 15.45
C VAL A 3 11.67 6.39 15.90
N PHE A 4 11.50 5.43 14.99
CA PHE A 4 11.64 4.02 15.32
C PHE A 4 13.08 3.61 15.64
N ALA A 5 14.11 4.30 15.10
CA ALA A 5 15.50 4.02 15.44
C ALA A 5 15.79 4.40 16.90
N VAL A 6 15.30 5.56 17.34
CA VAL A 6 15.43 6.01 18.72
C VAL A 6 14.71 5.08 19.70
N THR A 7 13.47 4.72 19.38
CA THR A 7 12.67 3.79 20.20
C THR A 7 13.31 2.40 20.29
N ASN A 8 13.84 1.88 19.18
CA ASN A 8 14.52 0.59 19.16
C ASN A 8 15.81 0.61 19.99
N GLU A 9 16.58 1.70 19.97
CA GLU A 9 17.74 1.85 20.81
C GLU A 9 17.38 1.85 22.31
N LEU A 10 16.34 2.57 22.70
CA LEU A 10 15.84 2.59 24.08
C LEU A 10 15.40 1.19 24.54
N LYS A 11 14.60 0.49 23.72
CA LYS A 11 14.16 -0.89 24.00
C LYS A 11 15.34 -1.85 24.13
N SER A 12 16.34 -1.74 23.25
CA SER A 12 17.55 -2.56 23.31
C SER A 12 18.33 -2.35 24.59
N LYS A 13 18.51 -1.09 25.00
CA LYS A 13 19.17 -0.73 26.27
C LYS A 13 18.41 -1.25 27.50
N ALA A 14 17.08 -1.16 27.49
CA ALA A 14 16.24 -1.65 28.58
C ALA A 14 16.32 -3.20 28.70
N ARG A 15 16.21 -3.92 27.57
CA ARG A 15 16.39 -5.39 27.54
C ARG A 15 17.77 -5.84 28.01
N ALA A 16 18.82 -5.09 27.65
CA ALA A 16 20.20 -5.37 28.12
C ALA A 16 20.34 -5.22 29.63
N ARG A 17 19.51 -4.43 30.31
CA ARG A 17 19.41 -4.32 31.78
C ARG A 17 18.54 -5.39 32.42
N GLY A 18 17.97 -6.32 31.63
CA GLY A 18 17.07 -7.38 32.12
C GLY A 18 15.63 -6.93 32.35
N GLU A 19 15.23 -5.75 31.81
CA GLU A 19 13.85 -5.29 31.92
C GLU A 19 12.94 -6.09 30.97
N ASP A 20 11.77 -6.51 31.49
CA ASP A 20 10.72 -7.14 30.68
C ASP A 20 9.94 -6.05 29.92
N ILE A 21 10.19 -5.96 28.63
CA ILE A 21 9.58 -4.92 27.76
C ILE A 21 8.42 -5.52 26.98
N ILE A 22 7.22 -5.03 27.27
CA ILE A 22 6.02 -5.26 26.47
C ILE A 22 5.95 -4.14 25.41
N ASP A 23 6.06 -4.53 24.14
CA ASP A 23 6.22 -3.59 23.02
C ASP A 23 4.94 -3.47 22.20
N PHE A 24 4.23 -2.35 22.36
CA PHE A 24 3.09 -1.96 21.53
C PHE A 24 3.43 -0.87 20.48
N GLY A 25 4.73 -0.56 20.32
CA GLY A 25 5.17 0.55 19.48
C GLY A 25 5.26 0.25 17.99
N MET A 26 5.16 -1.00 17.57
CA MET A 26 5.22 -1.37 16.16
C MET A 26 4.17 -2.43 15.81
N GLY A 27 3.20 -2.06 14.97
CA GLY A 27 2.18 -2.95 14.42
C GLY A 27 2.76 -3.88 13.34
N ASN A 28 3.62 -4.81 13.73
CA ASN A 28 4.18 -5.81 12.82
C ASN A 28 3.44 -7.13 12.99
N PRO A 29 2.96 -7.79 11.91
CA PRO A 29 2.44 -9.14 11.99
C PRO A 29 3.44 -10.07 12.68
N ASP A 30 2.97 -10.81 13.69
CA ASP A 30 3.78 -11.69 14.54
C ASP A 30 3.52 -13.19 14.29
N GLN A 31 2.53 -13.50 13.46
CA GLN A 31 2.22 -14.86 13.07
C GLN A 31 2.94 -15.24 11.76
N PRO A 32 3.20 -16.52 11.55
CA PRO A 32 3.84 -16.98 10.33
C PRO A 32 2.97 -16.76 9.09
N THR A 33 3.60 -16.71 7.94
CA THR A 33 2.93 -16.79 6.63
C THR A 33 2.19 -18.14 6.54
N PRO A 34 0.96 -18.20 5.97
CA PRO A 34 0.21 -19.44 5.78
C PRO A 34 1.00 -20.52 5.05
N GLU A 35 0.90 -21.78 5.53
CA GLU A 35 1.76 -22.89 5.10
C GLU A 35 1.69 -23.15 3.59
N HIS A 36 0.49 -23.13 2.98
CA HIS A 36 0.34 -23.34 1.53
C HIS A 36 1.15 -22.35 0.68
N ILE A 37 1.30 -21.10 1.16
CA ILE A 37 2.12 -20.07 0.49
C ILE A 37 3.61 -20.40 0.67
N VAL A 38 4.02 -20.85 1.85
CA VAL A 38 5.40 -21.25 2.15
C VAL A 38 5.78 -22.47 1.32
N GLU A 39 4.92 -23.48 1.25
CA GLU A 39 5.14 -24.68 0.43
C GLU A 39 5.30 -24.32 -1.06
N LYS A 40 4.49 -23.38 -1.55
CA LYS A 40 4.61 -22.91 -2.94
C LYS A 40 5.92 -22.19 -3.21
N LEU A 41 6.44 -21.43 -2.24
CA LEU A 41 7.78 -20.85 -2.33
C LEU A 41 8.86 -21.96 -2.43
N VAL A 42 8.78 -22.98 -1.56
CA VAL A 42 9.76 -24.09 -1.54
C VAL A 42 9.72 -24.86 -2.85
N GLU A 43 8.51 -25.18 -3.35
CA GLU A 43 8.33 -25.81 -4.65
C GLU A 43 9.00 -25.00 -5.78
N ALA A 44 8.69 -23.71 -5.84
CA ALA A 44 9.23 -22.80 -6.85
C ALA A 44 10.74 -22.61 -6.72
N ALA A 45 11.29 -22.54 -5.50
CA ALA A 45 12.70 -22.35 -5.25
C ALA A 45 13.57 -23.59 -5.63
N ARG A 46 12.98 -24.78 -5.66
CA ARG A 46 13.66 -25.99 -6.14
C ARG A 46 13.79 -26.08 -7.67
N ARG A 47 13.05 -25.27 -8.38
CA ARG A 47 13.07 -25.24 -9.85
C ARG A 47 14.28 -24.46 -10.35
N LYS A 48 15.04 -25.04 -11.27
CA LYS A 48 16.27 -24.44 -11.83
C LYS A 48 16.03 -23.19 -12.69
N ASP A 49 14.85 -23.06 -13.25
CA ASP A 49 14.46 -21.96 -14.16
C ASP A 49 14.03 -20.68 -13.43
N THR A 50 13.77 -20.74 -12.12
CA THR A 50 13.30 -19.62 -11.31
C THR A 50 14.40 -18.75 -10.71
N HIS A 51 15.67 -19.12 -10.87
CA HIS A 51 16.84 -18.42 -10.31
C HIS A 51 17.42 -17.33 -11.21
N ARG A 52 16.85 -17.15 -12.41
CA ARG A 52 17.28 -16.14 -13.36
C ARG A 52 16.76 -14.76 -12.96
N TYR A 53 17.31 -13.71 -13.51
CA TYR A 53 16.74 -12.38 -13.41
C TYR A 53 15.26 -12.41 -13.81
N SER A 54 14.44 -11.75 -13.00
CA SER A 54 13.03 -11.55 -13.29
C SER A 54 12.83 -10.28 -14.14
N THR A 55 11.64 -9.73 -14.11
CA THR A 55 11.33 -8.44 -14.73
C THR A 55 10.92 -7.44 -13.65
N SER A 56 11.34 -6.17 -13.79
CA SER A 56 11.01 -5.10 -12.85
C SER A 56 9.50 -4.86 -12.70
N ARG A 57 8.70 -5.23 -13.72
CA ARG A 57 7.22 -5.15 -13.67
C ARG A 57 6.55 -6.32 -12.97
N GLY A 58 7.32 -7.36 -12.62
CA GLY A 58 6.79 -8.64 -12.16
C GLY A 58 6.41 -9.59 -13.30
N ILE A 59 6.39 -10.89 -13.02
CA ILE A 59 6.08 -11.91 -14.02
C ILE A 59 4.63 -11.78 -14.53
N PRO A 60 4.36 -12.06 -15.81
CA PRO A 60 3.01 -11.89 -16.40
C PRO A 60 1.92 -12.63 -15.62
N ARG A 61 2.23 -13.85 -15.14
CA ARG A 61 1.27 -14.67 -14.40
C ARG A 61 0.88 -14.02 -13.06
N LEU A 62 1.80 -13.32 -12.35
CA LEU A 62 1.45 -12.60 -11.13
C LEU A 62 0.59 -11.37 -11.45
N ARG A 63 0.90 -10.62 -12.52
CA ARG A 63 0.04 -9.50 -12.93
C ARG A 63 -1.37 -9.97 -13.31
N LYS A 64 -1.49 -11.14 -13.93
CA LYS A 64 -2.80 -11.76 -14.20
C LYS A 64 -3.53 -12.19 -12.92
N ALA A 65 -2.81 -12.74 -11.95
CA ALA A 65 -3.38 -13.08 -10.64
C ALA A 65 -3.90 -11.83 -9.91
N ILE A 66 -3.17 -10.70 -9.98
CA ILE A 66 -3.61 -9.41 -9.46
C ILE A 66 -4.92 -8.97 -10.14
N SER A 67 -5.00 -9.05 -11.47
CA SER A 67 -6.22 -8.74 -12.23
C SER A 67 -7.40 -9.61 -11.78
N ASN A 68 -7.20 -10.91 -11.65
CA ASN A 68 -8.23 -11.86 -11.20
C ASN A 68 -8.67 -11.54 -9.76
N TRP A 69 -7.73 -11.22 -8.88
CA TRP A 69 -8.01 -10.87 -7.48
C TRP A 69 -8.87 -9.60 -7.37
N TYR A 70 -8.57 -8.54 -8.16
CA TYR A 70 -9.42 -7.34 -8.22
C TYR A 70 -10.81 -7.63 -8.77
N LYS A 71 -10.91 -8.47 -9.80
CA LYS A 71 -12.20 -8.89 -10.36
C LYS A 71 -13.05 -9.63 -9.33
N ASN A 72 -12.45 -10.60 -8.64
CA ASN A 72 -13.18 -11.43 -7.69
C ASN A 72 -13.59 -10.66 -6.43
N ARG A 73 -12.73 -9.75 -5.96
CA ARG A 73 -12.94 -9.06 -4.70
C ARG A 73 -13.77 -7.78 -4.82
N PHE A 74 -13.54 -6.99 -5.85
CA PHE A 74 -14.10 -5.65 -6.02
C PHE A 74 -14.98 -5.51 -7.27
N ASP A 75 -15.10 -6.55 -8.07
CA ASP A 75 -15.72 -6.54 -9.41
C ASP A 75 -15.09 -5.48 -10.34
N VAL A 76 -13.80 -5.26 -10.22
CA VAL A 76 -13.03 -4.31 -11.04
C VAL A 76 -12.18 -5.04 -12.05
N ASP A 77 -12.32 -4.67 -13.32
CA ASP A 77 -11.47 -5.17 -14.40
C ASP A 77 -10.17 -4.38 -14.46
N ILE A 78 -9.04 -5.05 -14.30
CA ILE A 78 -7.68 -4.49 -14.40
C ILE A 78 -6.97 -5.16 -15.58
N ASP A 79 -6.46 -4.37 -16.52
CA ASP A 79 -5.60 -4.90 -17.58
C ASP A 79 -4.22 -5.25 -17.01
N PRO A 80 -3.82 -6.54 -16.97
CA PRO A 80 -2.55 -6.97 -16.40
C PRO A 80 -1.34 -6.42 -17.16
N GLU A 81 -1.51 -5.99 -18.40
CA GLU A 81 -0.40 -5.49 -19.21
C GLU A 81 -0.19 -3.98 -19.09
N THR A 82 -1.23 -3.21 -18.85
CA THR A 82 -1.13 -1.75 -18.83
C THR A 82 -1.46 -1.11 -17.48
N GLU A 83 -2.30 -1.78 -16.67
CA GLU A 83 -2.86 -1.24 -15.44
C GLU A 83 -2.34 -1.92 -14.17
N ALA A 84 -1.35 -2.83 -14.27
CA ALA A 84 -0.78 -3.53 -13.12
C ALA A 84 0.76 -3.60 -13.16
N ILE A 85 1.38 -3.44 -11.99
CA ILE A 85 2.82 -3.58 -11.78
C ILE A 85 3.11 -4.12 -10.38
N VAL A 86 4.03 -5.09 -10.29
CA VAL A 86 4.50 -5.65 -9.02
C VAL A 86 5.60 -4.77 -8.42
N THR A 87 5.59 -4.63 -7.11
CA THR A 87 6.57 -3.82 -6.36
C THR A 87 7.23 -4.65 -5.24
N ILE A 88 8.42 -4.25 -4.83
CA ILE A 88 9.15 -4.87 -3.70
C ILE A 88 8.58 -4.33 -2.38
N GLY A 89 7.30 -4.63 -2.14
CA GLY A 89 6.42 -4.05 -1.14
C GLY A 89 5.87 -2.68 -1.60
N SER A 90 4.72 -2.25 -1.04
CA SER A 90 4.08 -0.98 -1.39
C SER A 90 4.96 0.24 -1.08
N LYS A 91 5.76 0.17 -0.02
CA LYS A 91 6.67 1.25 0.39
C LYS A 91 7.72 1.59 -0.68
N GLU A 92 8.33 0.58 -1.31
CA GLU A 92 9.26 0.77 -2.42
C GLU A 92 8.53 1.33 -3.64
N GLY A 93 7.38 0.77 -3.95
CA GLY A 93 6.57 1.24 -5.08
C GLY A 93 6.17 2.70 -4.94
N LEU A 94 5.71 3.13 -3.75
CA LEU A 94 5.38 4.52 -3.46
C LEU A 94 6.59 5.45 -3.62
N ALA A 95 7.75 5.09 -3.06
CA ALA A 95 8.96 5.89 -3.17
C ALA A 95 9.44 6.03 -4.63
N ASN A 96 9.37 4.95 -5.41
CA ASN A 96 9.75 4.98 -6.83
C ASN A 96 8.71 5.74 -7.68
N LEU A 97 7.42 5.60 -7.38
CA LEU A 97 6.38 6.39 -8.06
C LEU A 97 6.61 7.89 -7.80
N ALA A 98 6.89 8.27 -6.55
CA ALA A 98 7.20 9.65 -6.20
C ALA A 98 8.35 10.19 -7.08
N GLN A 99 9.47 9.48 -7.13
CA GLN A 99 10.63 9.87 -7.96
C GLN A 99 10.32 9.92 -9.47
N ALA A 100 9.35 9.13 -9.95
CA ALA A 100 8.97 9.11 -11.36
C ALA A 100 8.06 10.29 -11.75
N ILE A 101 7.30 10.84 -10.78
CA ILE A 101 6.20 11.77 -11.08
C ILE A 101 6.47 13.18 -10.56
N VAL A 102 7.12 13.34 -9.42
CA VAL A 102 7.32 14.65 -8.79
C VAL A 102 8.79 15.02 -8.65
N GLY A 103 9.06 16.32 -8.48
CA GLY A 103 10.37 16.88 -8.25
C GLY A 103 10.28 18.26 -7.61
N ALA A 104 11.39 18.99 -7.60
CA ALA A 104 11.47 20.33 -7.04
C ALA A 104 10.44 21.28 -7.72
N GLY A 105 9.66 21.97 -6.88
CA GLY A 105 8.59 22.87 -7.31
C GLY A 105 7.21 22.22 -7.46
N ASP A 106 7.11 20.88 -7.35
CA ASP A 106 5.81 20.21 -7.26
C ASP A 106 5.33 20.15 -5.80
N THR A 107 4.02 20.28 -5.59
CA THR A 107 3.39 20.13 -4.27
C THR A 107 2.52 18.88 -4.23
N VAL A 108 2.58 18.14 -3.12
CA VAL A 108 1.80 16.92 -2.86
C VAL A 108 0.96 17.11 -1.60
N LEU A 109 -0.33 16.79 -1.69
CA LEU A 109 -1.26 16.78 -0.57
C LEU A 109 -1.15 15.45 0.17
N VAL A 110 -0.96 15.50 1.49
CA VAL A 110 -0.86 14.32 2.34
C VAL A 110 -1.68 14.53 3.61
N PRO A 111 -2.57 13.60 4.00
CA PRO A 111 -3.26 13.64 5.29
C PRO A 111 -2.28 13.79 6.46
N ASN A 112 -2.71 14.42 7.53
CA ASN A 112 -1.93 14.52 8.76
C ASN A 112 -2.83 14.27 9.98
N PRO A 113 -2.54 13.18 10.75
CA PRO A 113 -1.36 12.31 10.69
C PRO A 113 -1.35 11.33 9.53
N ALA A 114 -0.15 10.83 9.15
CA ALA A 114 0.05 9.88 8.06
C ALA A 114 1.18 8.89 8.35
N TYR A 115 1.16 7.75 7.67
CA TYR A 115 2.28 6.81 7.69
C TYR A 115 3.50 7.45 7.00
N PRO A 116 4.72 7.34 7.58
CA PRO A 116 5.88 8.14 7.16
C PRO A 116 6.24 8.09 5.67
N ILE A 117 5.97 7.00 4.97
CA ILE A 117 6.29 6.94 3.53
C ILE A 117 5.44 7.89 2.70
N HIS A 118 4.22 8.21 3.15
CA HIS A 118 3.29 9.06 2.42
C HIS A 118 3.85 10.49 2.25
N PRO A 119 4.36 11.20 3.28
CA PRO A 119 5.07 12.45 3.06
C PRO A 119 6.52 12.24 2.61
N TYR A 120 7.29 11.37 3.28
CA TYR A 120 8.73 11.31 3.06
C TYR A 120 9.14 10.69 1.73
N GLY A 121 8.34 9.83 1.13
CA GLY A 121 8.59 9.34 -0.22
C GLY A 121 8.65 10.48 -1.24
N PHE A 122 7.79 11.47 -1.09
CA PHE A 122 7.72 12.65 -1.96
C PHE A 122 8.74 13.73 -1.59
N VAL A 123 9.04 13.92 -0.30
CA VAL A 123 10.15 14.79 0.15
C VAL A 123 11.49 14.30 -0.41
N ILE A 124 11.76 13.00 -0.38
CA ILE A 124 12.98 12.41 -0.96
C ILE A 124 13.06 12.65 -2.48
N ALA A 125 11.91 12.68 -3.16
CA ALA A 125 11.82 13.02 -4.58
C ALA A 125 11.99 14.52 -4.86
N GLY A 126 12.02 15.36 -3.82
CA GLY A 126 12.23 16.80 -3.91
C GLY A 126 10.95 17.65 -3.96
N ALA A 127 9.78 17.04 -3.75
CA ALA A 127 8.51 17.77 -3.71
C ALA A 127 8.26 18.42 -2.35
N ASP A 128 7.47 19.49 -2.36
CA ASP A 128 6.91 20.10 -1.16
C ASP A 128 5.65 19.35 -0.70
N ILE A 129 5.47 19.26 0.62
CA ILE A 129 4.30 18.61 1.21
C ILE A 129 3.37 19.65 1.81
N GLN A 130 2.11 19.65 1.37
CA GLN A 130 1.01 20.33 2.02
C GLN A 130 0.18 19.32 2.78
N HIS A 131 0.12 19.48 4.11
CA HIS A 131 -0.68 18.62 4.96
C HIS A 131 -2.16 18.99 4.91
N VAL A 132 -3.01 17.96 4.80
CA VAL A 132 -4.47 18.06 4.90
C VAL A 132 -4.88 17.52 6.28
N PRO A 133 -5.48 18.31 7.16
CA PRO A 133 -5.96 17.81 8.45
C PRO A 133 -6.92 16.63 8.29
N CYS A 134 -6.74 15.61 9.12
CA CYS A 134 -7.58 14.40 9.14
C CYS A 134 -7.72 13.85 10.56
N GLY A 135 -7.82 14.73 11.56
CA GLY A 135 -8.12 14.35 12.93
C GLY A 135 -9.60 13.97 13.11
N PRO A 136 -9.95 13.46 14.32
CA PRO A 136 -11.32 12.96 14.60
C PRO A 136 -12.43 14.03 14.48
N GLU A 137 -12.06 15.31 14.57
CA GLU A 137 -13.00 16.43 14.48
C GLU A 137 -12.95 17.14 13.11
N ASP A 138 -12.05 16.72 12.21
CA ASP A 138 -11.87 17.34 10.91
C ASP A 138 -12.83 16.71 9.87
N ASP A 139 -13.52 17.53 9.09
CA ASP A 139 -14.13 17.09 7.84
C ASP A 139 -13.08 17.09 6.73
N PHE A 140 -12.50 15.92 6.49
CA PHE A 140 -11.42 15.76 5.52
C PHE A 140 -11.74 16.33 4.14
N LEU A 141 -12.96 16.20 3.64
CA LEU A 141 -13.31 16.69 2.31
C LEU A 141 -13.31 18.22 2.25
N SER A 142 -13.84 18.89 3.27
CA SER A 142 -13.76 20.35 3.40
C SER A 142 -12.31 20.83 3.55
N GLU A 143 -11.51 20.13 4.35
CA GLU A 143 -10.09 20.44 4.54
C GLU A 143 -9.28 20.21 3.25
N LEU A 144 -9.61 19.17 2.48
CA LEU A 144 -9.01 18.92 1.17
C LEU A 144 -9.28 20.07 0.19
N GLU A 145 -10.54 20.49 0.05
CA GLU A 145 -10.89 21.62 -0.80
C GLU A 145 -10.21 22.92 -0.35
N ARG A 146 -10.18 23.18 0.96
CA ARG A 146 -9.48 24.32 1.54
C ARG A 146 -7.98 24.29 1.23
N SER A 147 -7.35 23.13 1.40
CA SER A 147 -5.93 22.94 1.12
C SER A 147 -5.61 23.16 -0.36
N ILE A 148 -6.44 22.63 -1.26
CA ILE A 148 -6.27 22.84 -2.71
C ILE A 148 -6.33 24.33 -3.05
N LYS A 149 -7.34 25.06 -2.53
CA LYS A 149 -7.53 26.50 -2.80
C LYS A 149 -6.39 27.36 -2.27
N ASN A 150 -5.76 26.97 -1.17
CA ASN A 150 -4.74 27.76 -0.49
C ASN A 150 -3.30 27.33 -0.80
N THR A 151 -3.10 26.34 -1.67
CA THR A 151 -1.77 25.83 -2.00
C THR A 151 -1.30 26.34 -3.35
N TRP A 152 -0.09 26.93 -3.35
CA TRP A 152 0.60 27.38 -4.56
C TRP A 152 2.08 26.96 -4.53
N PRO A 153 2.61 26.36 -5.61
CA PRO A 153 1.91 26.01 -6.85
C PRO A 153 0.79 25.01 -6.65
N LYS A 154 -0.12 24.90 -7.64
CA LYS A 154 -1.25 23.95 -7.64
C LYS A 154 -0.77 22.54 -7.28
N PRO A 155 -1.43 21.84 -6.34
CA PRO A 155 -1.03 20.49 -5.97
C PRO A 155 -1.10 19.54 -7.16
N LYS A 156 -0.10 18.70 -7.31
CA LYS A 156 0.01 17.74 -8.41
C LYS A 156 -0.59 16.38 -8.05
N MET A 157 -0.53 16.02 -6.76
CA MET A 157 -0.92 14.69 -6.29
C MET A 157 -1.53 14.76 -4.90
N LEU A 158 -2.50 13.88 -4.64
CA LEU A 158 -3.07 13.58 -3.34
C LEU A 158 -2.72 12.14 -2.98
N VAL A 159 -2.21 11.92 -1.77
CA VAL A 159 -1.96 10.58 -1.22
C VAL A 159 -3.01 10.28 -0.17
N LEU A 160 -3.62 9.11 -0.24
CA LEU A 160 -4.62 8.60 0.71
C LEU A 160 -4.16 7.25 1.27
N ASN A 161 -4.65 6.91 2.46
CA ASN A 161 -4.47 5.60 3.07
C ASN A 161 -5.70 5.24 3.91
N TYR A 162 -6.56 4.40 3.36
CA TYR A 162 -7.77 3.90 4.04
C TYR A 162 -7.95 2.40 3.76
N PRO A 163 -8.14 1.56 4.79
CA PRO A 163 -8.07 1.87 6.23
C PRO A 163 -6.74 2.48 6.64
N SER A 164 -6.78 3.46 7.52
CA SER A 164 -5.67 4.40 7.77
C SER A 164 -4.65 3.90 8.80
N ASN A 165 -3.40 4.14 8.52
CA ASN A 165 -2.30 4.12 9.48
C ASN A 165 -1.77 5.56 9.66
N PRO A 166 -1.87 6.22 10.84
CA PRO A 166 -2.09 5.59 12.17
C PRO A 166 -3.52 5.74 12.74
N THR A 167 -4.45 6.42 12.07
CA THR A 167 -5.74 6.82 12.69
C THR A 167 -6.74 5.69 12.81
N THR A 168 -6.52 4.55 12.14
CA THR A 168 -7.45 3.42 12.02
C THR A 168 -8.78 3.74 11.35
N GLU A 169 -8.92 4.93 10.79
CA GLU A 169 -10.12 5.41 10.13
C GLU A 169 -10.43 4.56 8.89
N CYS A 170 -11.71 4.24 8.73
CA CYS A 170 -12.27 3.53 7.60
C CYS A 170 -13.26 4.43 6.86
N VAL A 171 -13.41 4.23 5.55
CA VAL A 171 -14.29 5.04 4.71
C VAL A 171 -15.16 4.15 3.84
N GLU A 172 -16.33 4.65 3.47
CA GLU A 172 -17.22 4.01 2.51
C GLU A 172 -16.87 4.43 1.07
N LEU A 173 -17.44 3.73 0.08
CA LEU A 173 -17.16 3.99 -1.33
C LEU A 173 -17.50 5.44 -1.74
N GLU A 174 -18.56 6.01 -1.18
CA GLU A 174 -19.00 7.39 -1.42
C GLU A 174 -17.93 8.44 -1.08
N PHE A 175 -17.08 8.14 -0.10
CA PHE A 175 -15.92 9.00 0.19
C PHE A 175 -14.99 9.09 -1.01
N PHE A 176 -14.62 7.94 -1.59
CA PHE A 176 -13.77 7.91 -2.77
C PHE A 176 -14.44 8.53 -3.99
N GLU A 177 -15.77 8.41 -4.15
CA GLU A 177 -16.50 9.09 -5.22
C GLU A 177 -16.34 10.61 -5.14
N LYS A 178 -16.47 11.17 -3.93
CA LYS A 178 -16.29 12.61 -3.69
C LYS A 178 -14.84 13.03 -3.92
N VAL A 179 -13.87 12.26 -3.43
CA VAL A 179 -12.43 12.53 -3.66
C VAL A 179 -12.09 12.53 -5.14
N ILE A 180 -12.52 11.51 -5.89
CA ILE A 180 -12.25 11.42 -7.34
C ILE A 180 -12.88 12.59 -8.10
N LYS A 181 -14.09 13.02 -7.70
CA LYS A 181 -14.72 14.21 -8.28
C LYS A 181 -13.87 15.46 -8.06
N ILE A 182 -13.49 15.75 -6.81
CA ILE A 182 -12.64 16.91 -6.46
C ILE A 182 -11.31 16.83 -7.20
N ALA A 183 -10.65 15.68 -7.20
CA ALA A 183 -9.36 15.51 -7.84
C ALA A 183 -9.43 15.73 -9.37
N LYS A 184 -10.49 15.27 -10.04
CA LYS A 184 -10.72 15.55 -11.47
C LYS A 184 -10.95 17.02 -11.76
N GLU A 185 -11.75 17.71 -10.95
CA GLU A 185 -12.02 19.14 -11.10
C GLU A 185 -10.75 19.99 -11.00
N HIS A 186 -9.80 19.51 -10.20
CA HIS A 186 -8.53 20.18 -9.98
C HIS A 186 -7.34 19.55 -10.71
N GLU A 187 -7.54 18.53 -11.55
CA GLU A 187 -6.50 17.81 -12.31
C GLU A 187 -5.37 17.28 -11.41
N ILE A 188 -5.72 16.69 -10.27
CA ILE A 188 -4.79 16.16 -9.27
C ILE A 188 -4.74 14.63 -9.39
N TRP A 189 -3.54 14.05 -9.47
CA TRP A 189 -3.36 12.60 -9.38
C TRP A 189 -3.69 12.09 -7.98
N VAL A 190 -4.28 10.91 -7.87
CA VAL A 190 -4.59 10.28 -6.58
C VAL A 190 -3.83 8.98 -6.43
N VAL A 191 -3.22 8.81 -5.26
CA VAL A 191 -2.61 7.54 -4.83
C VAL A 191 -3.33 7.08 -3.58
N GLN A 192 -3.91 5.87 -3.61
CA GLN A 192 -4.49 5.21 -2.45
C GLN A 192 -3.56 4.08 -2.00
N ASP A 193 -3.20 4.03 -0.72
CA ASP A 193 -2.51 2.90 -0.09
C ASP A 193 -3.54 2.03 0.66
N LEU A 194 -3.85 0.87 0.08
CA LEU A 194 -4.85 -0.10 0.58
C LEU A 194 -4.18 -1.24 1.36
N ALA A 195 -3.10 -0.98 2.08
CA ALA A 195 -2.33 -2.02 2.77
C ALA A 195 -3.12 -2.78 3.85
N TYR A 196 -4.18 -2.20 4.40
CA TYR A 196 -4.99 -2.77 5.49
C TYR A 196 -6.37 -3.23 5.05
N ALA A 197 -6.57 -3.52 3.76
CA ALA A 197 -7.86 -3.95 3.21
C ALA A 197 -8.53 -5.12 3.95
N ASP A 198 -7.72 -6.01 4.53
CA ASP A 198 -8.18 -7.24 5.18
C ASP A 198 -8.08 -7.23 6.72
N ILE A 199 -7.42 -6.21 7.30
CA ILE A 199 -7.36 -6.05 8.77
C ILE A 199 -8.48 -5.09 9.17
N VAL A 200 -9.69 -5.57 9.01
CA VAL A 200 -10.94 -4.84 9.26
C VAL A 200 -11.90 -5.74 10.04
N PHE A 201 -12.83 -5.15 10.79
CA PHE A 201 -13.57 -5.83 11.85
C PHE A 201 -15.07 -5.54 11.75
N ASP A 202 -15.86 -6.32 12.52
CA ASP A 202 -17.28 -6.08 12.73
C ASP A 202 -18.11 -6.07 11.43
N GLY A 203 -17.67 -6.86 10.43
CA GLY A 203 -18.37 -7.00 9.14
C GLY A 203 -18.11 -5.87 8.15
N TYR A 204 -17.27 -4.90 8.49
CA TYR A 204 -16.84 -3.88 7.53
C TYR A 204 -15.99 -4.51 6.42
N VAL A 205 -16.18 -4.04 5.19
CA VAL A 205 -15.41 -4.42 4.00
C VAL A 205 -14.81 -3.16 3.40
N ALA A 206 -13.49 -3.07 3.41
CA ALA A 206 -12.80 -1.92 2.85
C ALA A 206 -13.02 -1.82 1.33
N PRO A 207 -13.55 -0.70 0.82
CA PRO A 207 -13.69 -0.49 -0.61
C PRO A 207 -12.35 -0.20 -1.28
N SER A 208 -12.25 -0.52 -2.56
CA SER A 208 -11.16 -0.05 -3.43
C SER A 208 -11.57 1.24 -4.11
N ILE A 209 -10.64 2.21 -4.20
CA ILE A 209 -10.87 3.42 -5.00
C ILE A 209 -11.10 3.09 -6.48
N MET A 210 -10.60 1.94 -6.95
CA MET A 210 -10.79 1.48 -8.33
C MET A 210 -12.24 1.10 -8.65
N GLN A 211 -13.12 0.91 -7.65
CA GLN A 211 -14.56 0.69 -7.85
C GLN A 211 -15.27 1.97 -8.32
N VAL A 212 -14.68 3.13 -8.07
CA VAL A 212 -15.29 4.42 -8.48
C VAL A 212 -15.16 4.58 -9.99
N LYS A 213 -16.28 4.86 -10.63
CA LYS A 213 -16.33 5.10 -12.08
C LYS A 213 -15.39 6.24 -12.48
N GLY A 214 -14.44 5.93 -13.36
CA GLY A 214 -13.47 6.90 -13.86
C GLY A 214 -12.29 7.17 -12.89
N ALA A 215 -12.15 6.44 -11.79
CA ALA A 215 -10.97 6.54 -10.93
C ALA A 215 -9.68 6.22 -11.69
N LYS A 216 -9.70 5.22 -12.58
CA LYS A 216 -8.54 4.86 -13.41
C LYS A 216 -8.06 5.96 -14.36
N ASP A 217 -8.83 7.02 -14.57
CA ASP A 217 -8.37 8.17 -15.36
C ASP A 217 -7.27 8.97 -14.63
N ILE A 218 -7.31 8.99 -13.29
CA ILE A 218 -6.44 9.85 -12.47
C ILE A 218 -5.86 9.17 -11.22
N ALA A 219 -6.19 7.91 -10.94
CA ALA A 219 -5.79 7.28 -9.69
C ALA A 219 -5.01 5.98 -9.90
N VAL A 220 -4.19 5.68 -8.90
CA VAL A 220 -3.58 4.36 -8.67
C VAL A 220 -3.81 3.91 -7.24
N GLU A 221 -3.84 2.60 -7.04
CA GLU A 221 -3.97 1.98 -5.74
C GLU A 221 -2.84 1.00 -5.50
N PHE A 222 -2.20 1.10 -4.33
CA PHE A 222 -1.22 0.15 -3.85
C PHE A 222 -1.86 -0.87 -2.92
N PHE A 223 -1.44 -2.11 -3.05
CA PHE A 223 -1.76 -3.19 -2.11
C PHE A 223 -0.50 -3.90 -1.66
N SER A 224 -0.52 -4.44 -0.45
CA SER A 224 0.60 -5.16 0.14
C SER A 224 0.15 -6.51 0.72
N LEU A 225 0.87 -7.58 0.40
CA LEU A 225 0.63 -8.89 1.00
C LEU A 225 1.13 -8.98 2.45
N SER A 226 1.83 -7.95 2.91
CA SER A 226 2.44 -7.91 4.26
C SER A 226 1.45 -8.11 5.39
N LYS A 227 0.21 -7.59 5.25
CA LYS A 227 -0.80 -7.59 6.31
C LYS A 227 -1.80 -8.71 6.12
N SER A 228 -2.39 -8.82 4.94
CA SER A 228 -3.42 -9.80 4.62
C SER A 228 -2.96 -11.26 4.72
N TYR A 229 -1.67 -11.51 4.45
CA TYR A 229 -1.09 -12.86 4.38
C TYR A 229 0.10 -13.07 5.32
N ASN A 230 0.30 -12.21 6.33
CA ASN A 230 1.47 -12.27 7.22
C ASN A 230 2.81 -12.41 6.48
N MET A 231 3.01 -11.61 5.42
CA MET A 231 4.21 -11.64 4.56
C MET A 231 5.07 -10.36 4.65
N PRO A 232 5.28 -9.73 5.83
CA PRO A 232 5.98 -8.45 5.88
C PRO A 232 7.44 -8.54 5.43
N GLY A 233 8.14 -9.63 5.73
CA GLY A 233 9.53 -9.88 5.35
C GLY A 233 9.72 -10.27 3.89
N TRP A 234 8.68 -10.72 3.20
CA TRP A 234 8.74 -11.18 1.80
C TRP A 234 8.84 -10.05 0.80
N ARG A 235 8.45 -8.85 1.21
CA ARG A 235 8.51 -7.64 0.39
C ARG A 235 7.67 -7.74 -0.89
N VAL A 236 6.42 -8.17 -0.81
CA VAL A 236 5.51 -8.27 -1.95
C VAL A 236 4.41 -7.22 -1.85
N GLY A 237 4.27 -6.46 -2.90
CA GLY A 237 3.17 -5.52 -3.14
C GLY A 237 2.95 -5.31 -4.63
N PHE A 238 1.95 -4.54 -4.95
CA PHE A 238 1.68 -4.16 -6.33
C PHE A 238 0.94 -2.82 -6.39
N MET A 239 0.93 -2.22 -7.56
CA MET A 239 0.14 -1.05 -7.87
C MET A 239 -0.74 -1.35 -9.08
N VAL A 240 -1.99 -0.88 -9.01
CA VAL A 240 -2.95 -0.95 -10.13
C VAL A 240 -3.56 0.41 -10.41
N GLY A 241 -4.13 0.59 -11.59
CA GLY A 241 -4.91 1.77 -11.97
C GLY A 241 -4.41 2.48 -13.21
N ASN A 242 -4.26 3.79 -13.16
CA ASN A 242 -3.96 4.62 -14.31
C ASN A 242 -2.72 4.13 -15.09
N PRO A 243 -2.84 3.83 -16.40
CA PRO A 243 -1.74 3.25 -17.19
C PRO A 243 -0.55 4.20 -17.40
N ILE A 244 -0.76 5.53 -17.31
CA ILE A 244 0.35 6.50 -17.41
C ILE A 244 1.22 6.41 -16.17
N LEU A 245 0.61 6.35 -14.97
CA LEU A 245 1.32 6.22 -13.70
C LEU A 245 1.98 4.83 -13.56
N VAL A 246 1.31 3.77 -14.01
CA VAL A 246 1.88 2.42 -14.07
C VAL A 246 3.11 2.38 -15.00
N LYS A 247 3.03 3.01 -16.17
CA LYS A 247 4.15 3.13 -17.11
C LYS A 247 5.31 3.95 -16.54
N ALA A 248 5.01 5.03 -15.81
CA ALA A 248 6.03 5.86 -15.16
C ALA A 248 6.80 5.07 -14.09
N LEU A 249 6.07 4.34 -13.21
CA LEU A 249 6.69 3.45 -12.23
C LEU A 249 7.50 2.34 -12.90
N ALA A 250 6.96 1.71 -13.95
CA ALA A 250 7.67 0.67 -14.70
C ALA A 250 8.97 1.19 -15.31
N LYS A 251 8.97 2.43 -15.80
CA LYS A 251 10.16 3.06 -16.40
C LYS A 251 11.26 3.25 -15.37
N ILE A 252 10.98 3.84 -14.22
CA ILE A 252 12.00 4.06 -13.19
C ILE A 252 12.51 2.73 -12.63
N LYS A 253 11.62 1.77 -12.35
CA LYS A 253 12.02 0.43 -11.87
C LYS A 253 12.91 -0.30 -12.87
N SER A 254 12.74 -0.11 -14.17
CA SER A 254 13.60 -0.76 -15.18
C SER A 254 15.07 -0.34 -15.10
N TYR A 255 15.37 0.78 -14.46
CA TYR A 255 16.73 1.25 -14.18
C TYR A 255 17.22 0.91 -12.78
N LEU A 256 16.31 0.67 -11.82
CA LEU A 256 16.64 0.47 -10.41
C LEU A 256 16.75 -1.01 -10.03
N ASP A 257 15.94 -1.88 -10.64
CA ASP A 257 15.86 -3.30 -10.27
C ASP A 257 15.48 -4.21 -11.44
N TYR A 258 15.65 -5.51 -11.24
CA TYR A 258 15.16 -6.58 -12.13
C TYR A 258 13.93 -7.30 -11.55
N GLY A 259 13.21 -6.65 -10.62
CA GLY A 259 12.10 -7.26 -9.91
C GLY A 259 12.55 -8.20 -8.79
N MET A 260 11.58 -8.71 -8.05
CA MET A 260 11.84 -9.63 -6.96
C MET A 260 12.13 -11.06 -7.46
N PHE A 261 12.75 -11.85 -6.61
CA PHE A 261 13.06 -13.26 -6.85
C PHE A 261 11.82 -14.03 -7.31
N THR A 262 11.93 -14.73 -8.43
CA THR A 262 10.78 -15.39 -9.10
C THR A 262 9.99 -16.33 -8.18
N PRO A 263 10.61 -17.18 -7.34
CA PRO A 263 9.87 -18.03 -6.38
C PRO A 263 8.94 -17.26 -5.44
N ILE A 264 9.33 -16.07 -5.00
CA ILE A 264 8.45 -15.21 -4.18
C ILE A 264 7.23 -14.77 -4.99
N GLN A 265 7.41 -14.43 -6.25
CA GLN A 265 6.30 -14.06 -7.13
C GLN A 265 5.34 -15.22 -7.40
N VAL A 266 5.87 -16.45 -7.51
CA VAL A 266 5.05 -17.67 -7.65
C VAL A 266 4.24 -17.94 -6.38
N ALA A 267 4.86 -17.76 -5.20
CA ALA A 267 4.15 -17.87 -3.93
C ALA A 267 3.09 -16.77 -3.74
N ALA A 268 3.35 -15.56 -4.27
CA ALA A 268 2.36 -14.48 -4.26
C ALA A 268 1.14 -14.80 -5.14
N ILE A 269 1.29 -15.54 -6.23
CA ILE A 269 0.16 -16.04 -7.01
C ILE A 269 -0.70 -16.97 -6.15
N GLU A 270 -0.07 -17.89 -5.42
CA GLU A 270 -0.78 -18.78 -4.48
C GLU A 270 -1.54 -18.00 -3.41
N ALA A 271 -0.94 -16.96 -2.86
CA ALA A 271 -1.60 -16.09 -1.89
C ALA A 271 -2.86 -15.42 -2.46
N LEU A 272 -2.82 -14.95 -3.73
CA LEU A 272 -3.92 -14.22 -4.35
C LEU A 272 -5.02 -15.12 -4.95
N GLU A 273 -4.66 -16.30 -5.47
CA GLU A 273 -5.57 -17.20 -6.18
C GLU A 273 -5.93 -18.46 -5.39
N GLY A 274 -5.16 -18.79 -4.34
CA GLY A 274 -5.40 -19.93 -3.47
C GLY A 274 -6.52 -19.72 -2.46
N ASP A 275 -6.61 -20.61 -1.48
CA ASP A 275 -7.61 -20.54 -0.42
C ASP A 275 -7.45 -19.27 0.43
N GLN A 276 -8.53 -18.50 0.54
CA GLN A 276 -8.56 -17.23 1.29
C GLN A 276 -9.00 -17.40 2.76
N THR A 277 -9.21 -18.63 3.23
CA THR A 277 -9.57 -18.90 4.62
C THR A 277 -8.56 -18.30 5.60
N CYS A 278 -7.27 -18.36 5.26
CA CYS A 278 -6.19 -17.75 6.04
C CYS A 278 -6.35 -16.24 6.26
N VAL A 279 -6.91 -15.50 5.30
CA VAL A 279 -7.15 -14.05 5.41
C VAL A 279 -8.20 -13.78 6.49
N HIS A 280 -9.28 -14.57 6.50
CA HIS A 280 -10.33 -14.46 7.51
C HIS A 280 -9.81 -14.85 8.89
N GLU A 281 -9.01 -15.91 9.00
CA GLU A 281 -8.39 -16.33 10.27
C GLU A 281 -7.46 -15.24 10.82
N ILE A 282 -6.64 -14.63 10.00
CA ILE A 282 -5.76 -13.52 10.39
C ILE A 282 -6.60 -12.31 10.86
N SER A 283 -7.63 -11.91 10.12
CA SER A 283 -8.50 -10.81 10.51
C SER A 283 -9.21 -11.09 11.84
N ASN A 284 -9.78 -12.27 12.01
CA ASN A 284 -10.45 -12.69 13.25
C ASN A 284 -9.51 -12.66 14.46
N MET A 285 -8.28 -13.14 14.30
CA MET A 285 -7.26 -13.08 15.37
C MET A 285 -6.99 -11.63 15.80
N TYR A 286 -6.87 -10.69 14.84
CA TYR A 286 -6.68 -9.28 15.17
C TYR A 286 -7.94 -8.66 15.78
N GLN A 287 -9.13 -9.06 15.35
CA GLN A 287 -10.39 -8.64 15.98
C GLN A 287 -10.46 -9.09 17.45
N ASP A 288 -10.09 -10.33 17.75
CA ASP A 288 -10.04 -10.85 19.12
C ASP A 288 -9.04 -10.07 19.98
N ARG A 289 -7.86 -9.78 19.45
CA ARG A 289 -6.85 -8.94 20.13
C ARG A 289 -7.36 -7.54 20.42
N ARG A 290 -8.03 -6.90 19.45
CA ARG A 290 -8.68 -5.61 19.65
C ARG A 290 -9.71 -5.68 20.78
N ASN A 291 -10.56 -6.69 20.77
CA ASN A 291 -11.62 -6.85 21.75
C ASN A 291 -11.10 -7.06 23.19
N VAL A 292 -9.89 -7.59 23.32
CA VAL A 292 -9.22 -7.71 24.64
C VAL A 292 -8.57 -6.38 25.06
N LEU A 293 -8.08 -5.59 24.09
CA LEU A 293 -7.36 -4.34 24.35
C LEU A 293 -8.31 -3.17 24.64
N CYS A 294 -9.43 -3.10 23.93
CA CYS A 294 -10.44 -2.03 24.02
C CYS A 294 -11.67 -2.46 24.82
#